data_fd3fb87b29e21d6da5bf20497442ed67
#
_entry.id   fd3fb87b29e21d6da5bf20497442ed67
#
_cell.length_a   1.000
_cell.length_b   1.000
_cell.length_c   1.000
_cell.angle_alpha   90.00
_cell.angle_beta   90.00
_cell.angle_gamma   90.00
#
_symmetry.space_group_name_H-M   'P 1'
#
loop_
_entity.id
_entity.type
_entity.pdbx_description
1 polymer ?
#
loop_
_entity_poly.entity_id
_entity_poly.type
_entity_poly.pdbx_seq_one_letter_code
_entity_poly.pdbx_strand_id
1 'polypeptide(L)'
;GVLHMKDFPVALQLYSVRGDMEKDFEGTLKKVKAMGYDGVEFAGLYGHGAAEVKKMCGEDGLVPISAHVPFADMMKDPGLLKTYRDIGCKYVVIPYLTEEYRPGKPKFNEVIEGAKTLGKKAKELGMKLCYHNHDFEFAKIGGEYALDVLYEKVPADLLLTELDTCWVNVGGEDPVKYLKKYAGRAEIVHLKDFAGQKCENMYALIGIDESRKKETSGKFEFRPLGHGLQNMPAILKAAKEAGALW
;
A
#
# COMPACT_ATOMS: atom_id res chain seq x y z
N GLY A 1 3.22 18.09 -19.14
CA GLY A 1 3.92 16.92 -19.70
C GLY A 1 3.06 15.68 -19.53
N VAL A 2 2.97 14.89 -20.57
CA VAL A 2 2.22 13.63 -20.55
C VAL A 2 2.91 12.67 -19.57
N LEU A 3 2.18 12.18 -18.58
CA LEU A 3 2.64 11.13 -17.69
C LEU A 3 2.82 9.86 -18.51
N HIS A 4 4.05 9.47 -18.76
CA HIS A 4 4.36 8.20 -19.41
C HIS A 4 4.41 7.11 -18.35
N MET A 5 3.27 6.49 -18.05
CA MET A 5 3.19 5.31 -17.19
C MET A 5 3.68 4.04 -17.90
N LYS A 6 4.10 4.14 -19.19
CA LYS A 6 4.56 3.02 -20.01
C LYS A 6 5.85 2.36 -19.54
N ASP A 7 6.64 3.05 -18.71
CA ASP A 7 7.91 2.53 -18.18
C ASP A 7 7.73 1.58 -17.00
N PHE A 8 6.53 1.50 -16.46
CA PHE A 8 6.18 0.62 -15.34
C PHE A 8 4.96 -0.20 -15.68
N PRO A 9 4.92 -1.46 -15.24
CA PRO A 9 3.64 -2.13 -15.09
C PRO A 9 2.85 -1.45 -13.98
N VAL A 10 1.56 -1.26 -14.19
CA VAL A 10 0.67 -0.56 -13.27
C VAL A 10 -0.40 -1.50 -12.75
N ALA A 11 -0.48 -1.61 -11.44
CA ALA A 11 -1.52 -2.37 -10.76
C ALA A 11 -2.54 -1.43 -10.13
N LEU A 12 -3.80 -1.82 -10.14
CA LEU A 12 -4.85 -1.13 -9.40
C LEU A 12 -4.99 -1.74 -8.01
N GLN A 13 -4.96 -0.90 -6.98
CA GLN A 13 -5.36 -1.31 -5.64
C GLN A 13 -6.88 -1.46 -5.61
N LEU A 14 -7.35 -2.68 -5.39
CA LEU A 14 -8.76 -3.02 -5.49
C LEU A 14 -9.64 -2.40 -4.41
N TYR A 15 -9.04 -1.87 -3.35
CA TYR A 15 -9.77 -1.07 -2.36
C TYR A 15 -10.46 0.15 -3.01
N SER A 16 -9.85 0.71 -4.05
CA SER A 16 -10.40 1.85 -4.79
C SER A 16 -11.74 1.53 -5.48
N VAL A 17 -11.98 0.26 -5.78
CA VAL A 17 -13.20 -0.24 -6.43
C VAL A 17 -13.92 -1.27 -5.54
N ARG A 18 -13.78 -1.13 -4.24
CA ARG A 18 -14.30 -2.11 -3.26
C ARG A 18 -15.81 -2.35 -3.36
N GLY A 19 -16.58 -1.31 -3.67
CA GLY A 19 -18.03 -1.46 -3.87
C GLY A 19 -18.38 -2.34 -5.06
N ASP A 20 -17.66 -2.18 -6.16
CA ASP A 20 -17.83 -3.00 -7.36
C ASP A 20 -17.34 -4.42 -7.13
N MET A 21 -16.22 -4.58 -6.39
CA MET A 21 -15.68 -5.90 -6.03
C MET A 21 -16.66 -6.70 -5.17
N GLU A 22 -17.34 -6.05 -4.25
CA GLU A 22 -18.33 -6.69 -3.38
C GLU A 22 -19.53 -7.18 -4.18
N LYS A 23 -19.97 -6.41 -5.17
CA LYS A 23 -21.13 -6.74 -6.02
C LYS A 23 -20.81 -7.79 -7.06
N ASP A 24 -19.66 -7.71 -7.70
CA ASP A 24 -19.25 -8.59 -8.79
C ASP A 24 -17.72 -8.65 -8.87
N PHE A 25 -17.13 -9.56 -8.15
CA PHE A 25 -15.68 -9.74 -8.09
C PHE A 25 -15.10 -10.04 -9.48
N GLU A 26 -15.61 -11.06 -10.15
CA GLU A 26 -15.10 -11.50 -11.46
C GLU A 26 -15.27 -10.42 -12.53
N GLY A 27 -16.46 -9.83 -12.62
CA GLY A 27 -16.75 -8.78 -13.59
C GLY A 27 -15.92 -7.51 -13.37
N THR A 28 -15.61 -7.18 -12.11
CA THR A 28 -14.77 -6.03 -11.78
C THR A 28 -13.33 -6.24 -12.22
N LEU A 29 -12.78 -7.45 -12.06
CA LEU A 29 -11.43 -7.78 -12.56
C LEU A 29 -11.36 -7.59 -14.09
N LYS A 30 -12.37 -8.02 -14.82
CA LYS A 30 -12.44 -7.82 -16.27
C LYS A 30 -12.46 -6.33 -16.64
N LYS A 31 -13.20 -5.52 -15.91
CA LYS A 31 -13.23 -4.06 -16.09
C LYS A 31 -11.88 -3.41 -15.82
N VAL A 32 -11.19 -3.86 -14.77
CA VAL A 32 -9.86 -3.37 -14.43
C VAL A 32 -8.88 -3.63 -15.58
N LYS A 33 -8.89 -4.83 -16.15
CA LYS A 33 -8.07 -5.13 -17.33
C LYS A 33 -8.46 -4.28 -18.53
N ALA A 34 -9.74 -4.10 -18.77
CA ALA A 34 -10.24 -3.27 -19.89
C ALA A 34 -9.81 -1.80 -19.74
N MET A 35 -9.61 -1.31 -18.52
CA MET A 35 -9.08 0.04 -18.25
C MET A 35 -7.59 0.17 -18.53
N GLY A 36 -6.88 -0.92 -18.81
CA GLY A 36 -5.47 -0.90 -19.18
C GLY A 36 -4.49 -1.23 -18.06
N TYR A 37 -4.95 -1.70 -16.91
CA TYR A 37 -4.05 -2.12 -15.83
C TYR A 37 -3.39 -3.45 -16.16
N ASP A 38 -2.15 -3.61 -15.71
CA ASP A 38 -1.35 -4.82 -15.88
C ASP A 38 -1.55 -5.83 -14.75
N GLY A 39 -1.92 -5.35 -13.58
CA GLY A 39 -2.07 -6.17 -12.39
C GLY A 39 -3.02 -5.56 -11.38
N VAL A 40 -3.13 -6.26 -10.25
CA VAL A 40 -3.99 -5.84 -9.13
C VAL A 40 -3.27 -6.04 -7.79
N GLU A 41 -3.62 -5.19 -6.85
CA GLU A 41 -3.31 -5.35 -5.44
C GLU A 41 -4.60 -5.62 -4.68
N PHE A 42 -4.69 -6.76 -4.02
CA PHE A 42 -5.90 -7.16 -3.31
C PHE A 42 -6.08 -6.41 -1.99
N ALA A 43 -7.32 -6.14 -1.66
CA ALA A 43 -7.77 -5.66 -0.34
C ALA A 43 -8.89 -6.57 0.13
N GLY A 44 -8.56 -7.83 0.44
CA GLY A 44 -9.51 -8.90 0.72
C GLY A 44 -9.89 -9.68 -0.54
N LEU A 45 -10.47 -10.86 -0.34
CA LEU A 45 -10.83 -11.78 -1.41
C LEU A 45 -12.35 -11.98 -1.55
N TYR A 46 -13.14 -11.31 -0.74
CA TYR A 46 -14.62 -11.33 -0.80
C TYR A 46 -15.23 -12.74 -0.80
N GLY A 47 -14.60 -13.65 -0.05
CA GLY A 47 -15.09 -15.04 0.09
C GLY A 47 -14.62 -15.99 -1.00
N HIS A 48 -13.84 -15.52 -1.97
CA HIS A 48 -13.28 -16.37 -3.02
C HIS A 48 -12.02 -17.09 -2.55
N GLY A 49 -11.83 -18.34 -2.99
CA GLY A 49 -10.64 -19.12 -2.66
C GLY A 49 -9.43 -18.76 -3.53
N ALA A 50 -8.24 -19.12 -3.06
CA ALA A 50 -6.98 -18.80 -3.75
C ALA A 50 -6.91 -19.34 -5.19
N ALA A 51 -7.29 -20.61 -5.39
CA ALA A 51 -7.27 -21.24 -6.72
C ALA A 51 -8.21 -20.55 -7.69
N GLU A 52 -9.40 -20.16 -7.23
CA GLU A 52 -10.41 -19.45 -8.01
C GLU A 52 -9.89 -18.07 -8.42
N VAL A 53 -9.34 -17.31 -7.48
CA VAL A 53 -8.79 -15.96 -7.74
C VAL A 53 -7.61 -16.03 -8.71
N LYS A 54 -6.71 -16.99 -8.53
CA LYS A 54 -5.58 -17.23 -9.44
C LYS A 54 -6.08 -17.48 -10.86
N LYS A 55 -7.09 -18.32 -11.01
CA LYS A 55 -7.69 -18.64 -12.32
C LYS A 55 -8.31 -17.39 -12.96
N MET A 56 -9.10 -16.61 -12.22
CA MET A 56 -9.71 -15.39 -12.71
C MET A 56 -8.66 -14.39 -13.21
N CYS A 57 -7.62 -14.15 -12.44
CA CYS A 57 -6.54 -13.25 -12.85
C CYS A 57 -5.83 -13.75 -14.10
N GLY A 58 -5.56 -15.06 -14.18
CA GLY A 58 -4.92 -15.67 -15.35
C GLY A 58 -5.76 -15.53 -16.61
N GLU A 59 -7.06 -15.75 -16.53
CA GLU A 59 -7.99 -15.60 -17.64
C GLU A 59 -8.07 -14.15 -18.13
N ASP A 60 -8.02 -13.19 -17.23
CA ASP A 60 -8.09 -11.76 -17.54
C ASP A 60 -6.73 -11.16 -17.91
N GLY A 61 -5.65 -11.93 -17.82
CA GLY A 61 -4.30 -11.42 -18.08
C GLY A 61 -3.82 -10.40 -17.06
N LEU A 62 -4.32 -10.46 -15.81
CA LEU A 62 -3.92 -9.60 -14.71
C LEU A 62 -2.88 -10.30 -13.83
N VAL A 63 -1.81 -9.59 -13.49
CA VAL A 63 -0.82 -10.07 -12.51
C VAL A 63 -1.33 -9.78 -11.10
N PRO A 64 -1.51 -10.81 -10.24
CA PRO A 64 -1.88 -10.61 -8.85
C PRO A 64 -0.64 -10.23 -8.04
N ILE A 65 -0.16 -8.98 -8.19
CA ILE A 65 1.19 -8.61 -7.73
C ILE A 65 1.33 -8.58 -6.22
N SER A 66 0.32 -8.11 -5.51
CA SER A 66 0.37 -7.91 -4.05
C SER A 66 -0.99 -7.98 -3.40
N ALA A 67 -0.98 -8.04 -2.07
CA ALA A 67 -2.20 -8.00 -1.26
C ALA A 67 -1.97 -7.17 0.00
N HIS A 68 -2.91 -6.28 0.30
CA HIS A 68 -3.03 -5.64 1.59
C HIS A 68 -3.72 -6.59 2.56
N VAL A 69 -3.04 -6.96 3.63
CA VAL A 69 -3.57 -7.88 4.64
C VAL A 69 -3.37 -7.27 6.03
N PRO A 70 -4.44 -7.07 6.82
CA PRO A 70 -4.33 -6.46 8.14
C PRO A 70 -3.28 -7.14 9.01
N PHE A 71 -2.47 -6.34 9.69
CA PHE A 71 -1.39 -6.83 10.55
C PHE A 71 -1.90 -7.80 11.61
N ALA A 72 -2.97 -7.45 12.31
CA ALA A 72 -3.54 -8.30 13.35
C ALA A 72 -4.01 -9.65 12.82
N ASP A 73 -4.58 -9.68 11.61
CA ASP A 73 -5.02 -10.92 10.98
C ASP A 73 -3.85 -11.84 10.64
N MET A 74 -2.75 -11.28 10.12
CA MET A 74 -1.54 -12.05 9.83
C MET A 74 -0.87 -12.58 11.10
N MET A 75 -0.88 -11.80 12.18
CA MET A 75 -0.32 -12.24 13.47
C MET A 75 -1.16 -13.35 14.09
N LYS A 76 -2.48 -13.26 13.96
CA LYS A 76 -3.41 -14.29 14.46
C LYS A 76 -3.31 -15.59 13.66
N ASP A 77 -3.18 -15.46 12.34
CA ASP A 77 -3.09 -16.60 11.43
C ASP A 77 -2.02 -16.33 10.35
N PRO A 78 -0.75 -16.65 10.62
CA PRO A 78 0.32 -16.52 9.62
C PRO A 78 0.11 -17.40 8.37
N GLY A 79 -0.77 -18.40 8.43
CA GLY A 79 -1.16 -19.21 7.28
C GLY A 79 -1.85 -18.41 6.16
N LEU A 80 -2.37 -17.21 6.47
CA LEU A 80 -2.91 -16.31 5.45
C LEU A 80 -1.87 -15.96 4.36
N LEU A 81 -0.60 -15.89 4.71
CA LEU A 81 0.47 -15.63 3.75
C LEU A 81 0.51 -16.70 2.65
N LYS A 82 0.27 -17.95 3.01
CA LYS A 82 0.21 -19.07 2.06
C LYS A 82 -0.92 -18.89 1.05
N THR A 83 -2.07 -18.40 1.49
CA THR A 83 -3.22 -18.12 0.61
C THR A 83 -2.81 -17.18 -0.52
N TYR A 84 -2.12 -16.10 -0.19
CA TYR A 84 -1.69 -15.11 -1.17
C TYR A 84 -0.53 -15.62 -2.05
N ARG A 85 0.36 -16.44 -1.49
CA ARG A 85 1.35 -17.14 -2.30
C ARG A 85 0.69 -18.04 -3.33
N ASP A 86 -0.34 -18.78 -2.95
CA ASP A 86 -1.04 -19.70 -3.83
C ASP A 86 -1.78 -18.96 -4.97
N ILE A 87 -2.22 -17.73 -4.73
CA ILE A 87 -2.75 -16.85 -5.78
C ILE A 87 -1.66 -16.43 -6.77
N GLY A 88 -0.42 -16.31 -6.31
CA GLY A 88 0.72 -15.87 -7.09
C GLY A 88 1.26 -14.49 -6.71
N CYS A 89 0.82 -13.94 -5.56
CA CYS A 89 1.31 -12.65 -5.08
C CYS A 89 2.81 -12.71 -4.78
N LYS A 90 3.55 -11.68 -5.23
CA LYS A 90 4.94 -11.47 -4.87
C LYS A 90 5.11 -10.76 -3.55
N TYR A 91 4.17 -9.89 -3.20
CA TYR A 91 4.22 -9.04 -2.02
C TYR A 91 2.98 -9.22 -1.17
N VAL A 92 3.19 -9.20 0.14
CA VAL A 92 2.14 -9.05 1.15
C VAL A 92 2.44 -7.77 1.89
N VAL A 93 1.45 -6.95 2.11
CA VAL A 93 1.63 -5.59 2.62
C VAL A 93 0.86 -5.40 3.91
N ILE A 94 1.52 -4.87 4.94
CA ILE A 94 0.84 -4.33 6.13
C ILE A 94 0.24 -2.98 5.70
N PRO A 95 -1.11 -2.87 5.58
CA PRO A 95 -1.72 -1.74 4.89
C PRO A 95 -2.02 -0.54 5.76
N TYR A 96 -2.17 -0.76 7.07
CA TYR A 96 -2.69 0.24 8.00
C TYR A 96 -2.51 -0.25 9.43
N LEU A 97 -2.29 0.68 10.36
CA LEU A 97 -2.25 0.37 11.78
C LEU A 97 -3.47 0.96 12.47
N THR A 98 -4.24 0.12 13.15
CA THR A 98 -5.28 0.60 14.05
C THR A 98 -4.64 1.38 15.20
N GLU A 99 -5.42 2.23 15.86
CA GLU A 99 -4.90 3.21 16.80
C GLU A 99 -3.97 2.64 17.88
N GLU A 100 -4.29 1.47 18.42
CA GLU A 100 -3.51 0.82 19.49
C GLU A 100 -2.10 0.39 19.05
N TYR A 101 -1.88 0.22 17.74
CA TYR A 101 -0.58 -0.19 17.18
C TYR A 101 0.27 0.98 16.66
N ARG A 102 -0.27 2.21 16.68
CA ARG A 102 0.43 3.37 16.10
C ARG A 102 1.60 3.85 16.93
N PRO A 103 2.50 4.64 16.31
CA PRO A 103 3.63 5.25 17.01
C PRO A 103 3.22 5.98 18.29
N GLY A 104 3.99 5.79 19.35
CA GLY A 104 3.70 6.36 20.67
C GLY A 104 2.77 5.50 21.52
N LYS A 105 2.18 4.47 20.97
CA LYS A 105 1.35 3.51 21.70
C LYS A 105 2.19 2.29 22.09
N PRO A 106 1.85 1.60 23.21
CA PRO A 106 2.64 0.45 23.68
C PRO A 106 2.78 -0.68 22.68
N LYS A 107 1.78 -0.90 21.82
CA LYS A 107 1.79 -1.99 20.84
C LYS A 107 2.54 -1.69 19.55
N PHE A 108 3.09 -0.48 19.37
CA PHE A 108 3.91 -0.18 18.20
C PHE A 108 5.15 -1.10 18.13
N ASN A 109 5.73 -1.43 19.28
CA ASN A 109 6.85 -2.37 19.32
C ASN A 109 6.45 -3.78 18.84
N GLU A 110 5.19 -4.18 19.05
CA GLU A 110 4.67 -5.45 18.50
C GLU A 110 4.63 -5.45 16.98
N VAL A 111 4.42 -4.28 16.36
CA VAL A 111 4.48 -4.14 14.90
C VAL A 111 5.90 -4.38 14.40
N ILE A 112 6.90 -3.83 15.07
CA ILE A 112 8.31 -4.00 14.72
C ILE A 112 8.69 -5.48 14.82
N GLU A 113 8.40 -6.11 15.95
CA GLU A 113 8.72 -7.53 16.17
C GLU A 113 7.91 -8.45 15.26
N GLY A 114 6.62 -8.15 15.09
CA GLY A 114 5.73 -8.89 14.19
C GLY A 114 6.17 -8.79 12.73
N ALA A 115 6.64 -7.64 12.29
CA ALA A 115 7.17 -7.46 10.93
C ALA A 115 8.39 -8.34 10.68
N LYS A 116 9.27 -8.51 11.67
CA LYS A 116 10.40 -9.45 11.58
C LYS A 116 9.93 -10.88 11.39
N THR A 117 8.96 -11.31 12.20
CA THR A 117 8.40 -12.67 12.15
C THR A 117 7.69 -12.93 10.83
N LEU A 118 6.80 -12.01 10.42
CA LEU A 118 6.05 -12.13 9.17
C LEU A 118 6.96 -12.02 7.94
N GLY A 119 7.99 -11.18 8.01
CA GLY A 119 8.99 -11.04 6.94
C GLY A 119 9.75 -12.33 6.69
N LYS A 120 10.16 -13.04 7.74
CA LYS A 120 10.78 -14.36 7.66
C LYS A 120 9.83 -15.38 7.04
N LYS A 121 8.57 -15.38 7.47
CA LYS A 121 7.54 -16.28 6.92
C LYS A 121 7.28 -16.01 5.44
N ALA A 122 7.16 -14.76 5.05
CA ALA A 122 7.00 -14.39 3.66
C ALA A 122 8.18 -14.87 2.80
N LYS A 123 9.40 -14.67 3.28
CA LYS A 123 10.63 -15.09 2.61
C LYS A 123 10.68 -16.62 2.41
N GLU A 124 10.28 -17.39 3.43
CA GLU A 124 10.16 -18.86 3.32
C GLU A 124 9.19 -19.28 2.23
N LEU A 125 8.14 -18.49 1.99
CA LEU A 125 7.13 -18.74 0.98
C LEU A 125 7.48 -18.13 -0.40
N GLY A 126 8.68 -17.58 -0.55
CA GLY A 126 9.10 -16.94 -1.79
C GLY A 126 8.47 -15.58 -2.07
N MET A 127 7.91 -14.96 -1.04
CA MET A 127 7.31 -13.62 -1.10
C MET A 127 8.14 -12.62 -0.32
N LYS A 128 7.76 -11.34 -0.42
CA LYS A 128 8.36 -10.27 0.36
C LYS A 128 7.26 -9.53 1.13
N LEU A 129 7.53 -9.19 2.39
CA LEU A 129 6.66 -8.37 3.20
C LEU A 129 6.98 -6.90 2.95
N CYS A 130 5.95 -6.07 2.81
CA CYS A 130 6.06 -4.62 2.68
C CYS A 130 5.25 -3.92 3.75
N TYR A 131 5.57 -2.65 3.98
CA TYR A 131 4.79 -1.76 4.84
C TYR A 131 4.28 -0.57 4.01
N HIS A 132 2.97 -0.34 4.04
CA HIS A 132 2.29 0.80 3.41
C HIS A 132 2.07 1.88 4.46
N ASN A 133 2.73 3.02 4.29
CA ASN A 133 2.62 4.12 5.24
C ASN A 133 1.39 4.99 5.01
N HIS A 134 0.96 5.62 6.08
CA HIS A 134 0.06 6.76 6.11
C HIS A 134 0.85 8.00 6.55
N ASP A 135 0.19 8.95 7.20
CA ASP A 135 0.86 10.13 7.74
C ASP A 135 1.26 9.98 9.21
N PHE A 136 0.57 9.13 9.97
CA PHE A 136 0.82 8.98 11.41
C PHE A 136 2.20 8.41 11.75
N GLU A 137 2.85 7.72 10.82
CA GLU A 137 4.21 7.21 11.01
C GLU A 137 5.26 8.33 10.97
N PHE A 138 4.86 9.55 10.59
CA PHE A 138 5.73 10.72 10.68
C PHE A 138 5.68 11.40 12.06
N ALA A 139 5.03 10.78 13.04
CA ALA A 139 5.23 11.11 14.45
C ALA A 139 6.65 10.76 14.86
N LYS A 140 7.25 11.55 15.73
CA LYS A 140 8.64 11.34 16.16
C LYS A 140 8.73 10.48 17.42
N ILE A 141 9.67 9.55 17.40
CA ILE A 141 10.06 8.74 18.54
C ILE A 141 11.56 9.00 18.79
N GLY A 142 11.90 9.61 19.93
CA GLY A 142 13.29 9.94 20.23
C GLY A 142 13.94 10.87 19.20
N GLY A 143 13.17 11.76 18.58
CA GLY A 143 13.66 12.71 17.59
C GLY A 143 13.68 12.21 16.14
N GLU A 144 13.34 10.95 15.90
CA GLU A 144 13.27 10.34 14.58
C GLU A 144 11.83 10.03 14.20
N TYR A 145 11.50 10.07 12.91
CA TYR A 145 10.20 9.60 12.44
C TYR A 145 10.01 8.12 12.74
N ALA A 146 8.83 7.75 13.22
CA ALA A 146 8.52 6.36 13.52
C ALA A 146 8.65 5.45 12.30
N LEU A 147 8.34 5.95 11.10
CA LEU A 147 8.53 5.21 9.85
C LEU A 147 10.00 4.82 9.67
N ASP A 148 10.91 5.77 9.87
CA ASP A 148 12.35 5.53 9.75
C ASP A 148 12.86 4.58 10.83
N VAL A 149 12.32 4.66 12.05
CA VAL A 149 12.63 3.72 13.14
C VAL A 149 12.21 2.30 12.77
N LEU A 150 11.02 2.14 12.19
CA LEU A 150 10.54 0.84 11.73
C LEU A 150 11.51 0.21 10.71
N TYR A 151 11.89 0.97 9.69
CA TYR A 151 12.79 0.48 8.64
C TYR A 151 14.23 0.30 9.10
N GLU A 152 14.66 1.00 10.14
CA GLU A 152 15.96 0.78 10.77
C GLU A 152 15.98 -0.52 11.56
N LYS A 153 14.94 -0.78 12.34
CA LYS A 153 14.87 -1.96 13.22
C LYS A 153 14.52 -3.26 12.51
N VAL A 154 13.84 -3.18 11.37
CA VAL A 154 13.50 -4.37 10.57
C VAL A 154 14.36 -4.36 9.31
N PRO A 155 15.25 -5.37 9.13
CA PRO A 155 16.16 -5.41 7.99
C PRO A 155 15.45 -5.40 6.63
N ALA A 156 16.14 -4.87 5.61
CA ALA A 156 15.61 -4.75 4.25
C ALA A 156 15.25 -6.09 3.59
N ASP A 157 15.89 -7.18 4.00
CA ASP A 157 15.56 -8.52 3.50
C ASP A 157 14.27 -9.09 4.12
N LEU A 158 13.75 -8.45 5.18
CA LEU A 158 12.52 -8.87 5.85
C LEU A 158 11.36 -7.90 5.62
N LEU A 159 11.62 -6.64 5.32
CA LEU A 159 10.59 -5.63 5.14
C LEU A 159 10.98 -4.61 4.08
N LEU A 160 10.18 -4.53 3.03
CA LEU A 160 10.30 -3.50 2.00
C LEU A 160 9.36 -2.34 2.27
N THR A 161 9.61 -1.21 1.63
CA THR A 161 8.68 -0.08 1.63
C THR A 161 7.64 -0.25 0.52
N GLU A 162 6.38 0.02 0.81
CA GLU A 162 5.39 0.45 -0.17
C GLU A 162 5.04 1.89 0.17
N LEU A 163 5.88 2.82 -0.26
CA LEU A 163 5.69 4.23 0.05
C LEU A 163 4.43 4.76 -0.63
N ASP A 164 3.51 5.27 0.19
CA ASP A 164 2.36 6.03 -0.30
C ASP A 164 2.78 7.50 -0.43
N THR A 165 2.91 7.94 -1.66
CA THR A 165 3.45 9.26 -1.97
C THR A 165 2.55 10.42 -1.52
N CYS A 166 1.24 10.19 -1.46
CA CYS A 166 0.31 11.17 -0.91
C CYS A 166 0.52 11.34 0.60
N TRP A 167 0.53 10.24 1.35
CA TRP A 167 0.67 10.29 2.79
C TRP A 167 2.05 10.78 3.25
N VAL A 168 3.12 10.53 2.49
CA VAL A 168 4.44 11.14 2.75
C VAL A 168 4.33 12.66 2.69
N ASN A 169 3.69 13.19 1.66
CA ASN A 169 3.48 14.63 1.53
C ASN A 169 2.62 15.18 2.67
N VAL A 170 1.51 14.54 2.97
CA VAL A 170 0.61 14.93 4.09
C VAL A 170 1.35 14.88 5.42
N GLY A 171 2.27 13.95 5.60
CA GLY A 171 3.13 13.83 6.77
C GLY A 171 4.19 14.94 6.90
N GLY A 172 4.30 15.81 5.90
CA GLY A 172 5.19 16.95 5.90
C GLY A 172 6.52 16.73 5.19
N GLU A 173 6.69 15.63 4.45
CA GLU A 173 7.94 15.30 3.76
C GLU A 173 7.77 15.22 2.24
N ASP A 174 8.89 15.31 1.52
CA ASP A 174 8.93 15.24 0.07
C ASP A 174 8.94 13.77 -0.39
N PRO A 175 7.94 13.31 -1.17
CA PRO A 175 7.91 11.93 -1.68
C PRO A 175 9.14 11.56 -2.51
N VAL A 176 9.66 12.48 -3.31
CA VAL A 176 10.88 12.26 -4.13
C VAL A 176 12.07 11.98 -3.22
N LYS A 177 12.23 12.76 -2.16
CA LYS A 177 13.32 12.60 -1.20
C LYS A 177 13.24 11.25 -0.47
N TYR A 178 12.02 10.83 -0.08
CA TYR A 178 11.81 9.56 0.60
C TYR A 178 12.05 8.36 -0.31
N LEU A 179 11.66 8.44 -1.57
CA LEU A 179 11.98 7.40 -2.55
C LEU A 179 13.48 7.23 -2.72
N LYS A 180 14.23 8.34 -2.78
CA LYS A 180 15.69 8.31 -2.84
C LYS A 180 16.30 7.72 -1.57
N LYS A 181 15.76 8.07 -0.39
CA LYS A 181 16.22 7.56 0.90
C LYS A 181 16.12 6.03 0.98
N TYR A 182 15.05 5.46 0.43
CA TYR A 182 14.80 4.02 0.47
C TYR A 182 15.08 3.33 -0.87
N ALA A 183 15.94 3.91 -1.70
CA ALA A 183 16.38 3.27 -2.95
C ALA A 183 16.93 1.87 -2.68
N GLY A 184 16.56 0.90 -3.52
CA GLY A 184 16.90 -0.51 -3.33
C GLY A 184 15.96 -1.27 -2.40
N ARG A 185 15.05 -0.58 -1.71
CA ARG A 185 14.07 -1.14 -0.77
C ARG A 185 12.63 -0.84 -1.21
N ALA A 186 12.44 -0.13 -2.31
CA ALA A 186 11.17 0.39 -2.81
C ALA A 186 10.77 -0.32 -4.11
N GLU A 187 10.59 -1.64 -4.06
CA GLU A 187 10.21 -2.43 -5.25
C GLU A 187 8.79 -2.14 -5.72
N ILE A 188 7.89 -1.75 -4.81
CA ILE A 188 6.54 -1.31 -5.14
C ILE A 188 6.27 0.06 -4.50
N VAL A 189 5.52 0.89 -5.22
CA VAL A 189 5.21 2.26 -4.80
C VAL A 189 3.72 2.49 -4.96
N HIS A 190 3.10 3.11 -3.97
CA HIS A 190 1.69 3.49 -4.03
C HIS A 190 1.59 4.95 -4.47
N LEU A 191 1.12 5.15 -5.70
CA LEU A 191 0.90 6.49 -6.25
C LEU A 191 -0.49 6.99 -5.89
N LYS A 192 -0.53 8.20 -5.35
CA LYS A 192 -1.77 8.86 -5.02
C LYS A 192 -1.58 10.37 -5.17
N ASP A 193 -2.59 11.06 -5.69
CA ASP A 193 -2.57 12.50 -5.83
C ASP A 193 -3.71 13.13 -5.03
N PHE A 194 -3.59 14.41 -4.75
CA PHE A 194 -4.56 15.12 -3.95
C PHE A 194 -4.56 16.62 -4.27
N ALA A 195 -5.61 17.32 -3.85
CA ALA A 195 -5.72 18.77 -3.89
C ALA A 195 -6.28 19.28 -2.56
N GLY A 196 -6.03 20.54 -2.24
CA GLY A 196 -6.49 21.18 -1.02
C GLY A 196 -5.53 21.04 0.15
N GLN A 197 -6.00 21.37 1.33
CA GLN A 197 -5.21 21.36 2.55
C GLN A 197 -5.54 20.12 3.39
N LYS A 198 -4.51 19.64 4.11
CA LYS A 198 -4.65 18.57 5.09
C LYS A 198 -5.75 18.94 6.10
N CYS A 199 -6.66 18.01 6.37
CA CYS A 199 -7.68 18.13 7.42
C CYS A 199 -7.38 17.21 8.60
N GLU A 200 -8.08 17.41 9.72
CA GLU A 200 -7.82 16.66 10.96
C GLU A 200 -8.13 15.17 10.83
N ASN A 201 -9.14 14.81 10.05
CA ASN A 201 -9.55 13.43 9.87
C ASN A 201 -9.42 12.98 8.43
N MET A 202 -8.19 12.68 8.01
CA MET A 202 -7.87 12.24 6.66
C MET A 202 -8.46 10.86 6.31
N TYR A 203 -8.64 9.99 7.31
CA TYR A 203 -9.05 8.60 7.07
C TYR A 203 -10.53 8.46 6.74
N ALA A 204 -11.35 9.43 7.11
CA ALA A 204 -12.75 9.47 6.70
C ALA A 204 -12.90 9.59 5.18
N LEU A 205 -11.94 10.24 4.51
CA LEU A 205 -11.93 10.43 3.05
C LEU A 205 -11.75 9.12 2.28
N ILE A 206 -11.11 8.12 2.89
CA ILE A 206 -10.89 6.81 2.29
C ILE A 206 -11.81 5.73 2.88
N GLY A 207 -12.80 6.13 3.70
CA GLY A 207 -13.80 5.23 4.24
C GLY A 207 -13.34 4.38 5.43
N ILE A 208 -12.16 4.65 6.02
CA ILE A 208 -11.65 3.90 7.16
C ILE A 208 -12.32 4.35 8.47
N ASP A 209 -12.62 5.64 8.60
CA ASP A 209 -13.23 6.23 9.79
C ASP A 209 -14.45 7.07 9.40
N GLU A 210 -15.56 6.39 9.10
CA GLU A 210 -16.78 7.03 8.65
C GLU A 210 -17.48 7.84 9.78
N SER A 211 -17.23 7.51 11.05
CA SER A 211 -17.83 8.21 12.17
C SER A 211 -17.45 9.70 12.23
N ARG A 212 -16.32 10.05 11.65
CA ARG A 212 -15.79 11.42 11.61
C ARG A 212 -15.89 12.09 10.24
N LYS A 213 -16.58 11.48 9.30
CA LYS A 213 -16.70 11.96 7.93
C LYS A 213 -17.22 13.40 7.84
N LYS A 214 -18.07 13.83 8.80
CA LYS A 214 -18.63 15.18 8.86
C LYS A 214 -17.61 16.27 9.22
N GLU A 215 -16.47 15.87 9.79
CA GLU A 215 -15.42 16.82 10.19
C GLU A 215 -14.46 17.14 9.06
N THR A 216 -14.48 16.35 7.98
CA THR A 216 -13.62 16.62 6.83
C THR A 216 -14.14 17.82 6.06
N SER A 217 -13.32 18.87 5.98
CA SER A 217 -13.66 20.02 5.15
C SER A 217 -13.50 19.63 3.67
N GLY A 218 -14.33 20.17 2.78
CA GLY A 218 -14.21 19.97 1.34
C GLY A 218 -12.94 20.55 0.70
N LYS A 219 -11.94 20.92 1.51
CA LYS A 219 -10.67 21.48 1.04
C LYS A 219 -9.66 20.44 0.60
N PHE A 220 -9.69 19.25 1.23
CA PHE A 220 -8.81 18.14 0.82
C PHE A 220 -9.60 17.12 0.02
N GLU A 221 -9.09 16.77 -1.15
CA GLU A 221 -9.69 15.79 -2.03
C GLU A 221 -8.60 14.94 -2.69
N PHE A 222 -8.84 13.63 -2.80
CA PHE A 222 -8.02 12.79 -3.68
C PHE A 222 -8.33 13.12 -5.13
N ARG A 223 -7.29 13.09 -5.96
CA ARG A 223 -7.37 13.42 -7.38
C ARG A 223 -6.79 12.30 -8.23
N PRO A 224 -7.26 12.14 -9.48
CA PRO A 224 -6.57 11.28 -10.44
C PRO A 224 -5.11 11.70 -10.57
N LEU A 225 -4.22 10.75 -10.86
CA LEU A 225 -2.79 11.03 -10.99
C LEU A 225 -2.53 12.12 -12.04
N GLY A 226 -1.73 13.12 -11.66
CA GLY A 226 -1.41 14.27 -12.50
C GLY A 226 -2.41 15.43 -12.42
N HIS A 227 -3.52 15.27 -11.70
CA HIS A 227 -4.55 16.30 -11.54
C HIS A 227 -4.60 16.91 -10.13
N GLY A 228 -3.64 16.59 -9.27
CA GLY A 228 -3.51 17.13 -7.92
C GLY A 228 -2.26 17.98 -7.74
N LEU A 229 -1.87 18.19 -6.49
CA LEU A 229 -0.71 19.01 -6.09
C LEU A 229 0.63 18.27 -6.22
N GLN A 230 0.61 16.95 -6.33
CA GLN A 230 1.83 16.16 -6.42
C GLN A 230 2.51 16.34 -7.78
N ASN A 231 3.85 16.44 -7.76
CA ASN A 231 4.64 16.45 -8.99
C ASN A 231 4.84 14.99 -9.46
N MET A 232 3.85 14.45 -10.16
CA MET A 232 3.88 13.07 -10.61
C MET A 232 5.05 12.70 -11.53
N PRO A 233 5.46 13.53 -12.51
CA PRO A 233 6.64 13.22 -13.31
C PRO A 233 7.91 13.04 -12.46
N ALA A 234 8.14 13.92 -11.48
CA ALA A 234 9.29 13.81 -10.59
C ALA A 234 9.21 12.58 -9.67
N ILE A 235 8.02 12.26 -9.18
CA ILE A 235 7.78 11.09 -8.34
C ILE A 235 8.01 9.81 -9.14
N LEU A 236 7.50 9.71 -10.35
CA LEU A 236 7.70 8.54 -11.23
C LEU A 236 9.17 8.33 -11.55
N LYS A 237 9.89 9.41 -11.85
CA LYS A 237 11.34 9.36 -12.11
C LYS A 237 12.08 8.85 -10.87
N ALA A 238 11.78 9.39 -9.69
CA ALA A 238 12.40 8.98 -8.43
C ALA A 238 12.08 7.53 -8.09
N ALA A 239 10.85 7.07 -8.31
CA ALA A 239 10.44 5.69 -8.11
C ALA A 239 11.25 4.73 -8.99
N LYS A 240 11.39 5.05 -10.27
CA LYS A 240 12.20 4.26 -11.21
C LYS A 240 13.66 4.19 -10.78
N GLU A 241 14.26 5.31 -10.41
CA GLU A 241 15.65 5.39 -9.93
C GLU A 241 15.84 4.65 -8.60
N ALA A 242 14.82 4.58 -7.76
CA ALA A 242 14.83 3.83 -6.50
C ALA A 242 14.69 2.31 -6.69
N GLY A 243 14.41 1.84 -7.90
CA GLY A 243 14.29 0.44 -8.23
C GLY A 243 12.86 -0.11 -8.19
N ALA A 244 11.85 0.75 -8.27
CA ALA A 244 10.46 0.31 -8.30
C ALA A 244 10.19 -0.55 -9.55
N LEU A 245 9.49 -1.67 -9.31
CA LEU A 245 9.08 -2.63 -10.35
C LEU A 245 7.59 -2.47 -10.69
N TRP A 246 6.81 -1.98 -9.73
CA TRP A 246 5.37 -1.77 -9.82
C TRP A 246 4.93 -0.50 -9.08
#